data_56f8fe95752801c5decb89d29525307e
#
_entry.id   56f8fe95752801c5decb89d29525307e
#
_cell.length_a   1.000
_cell.length_b   1.000
_cell.length_c   1.000
_cell.angle_alpha   90.00
_cell.angle_beta   90.00
_cell.angle_gamma   90.00
#
_symmetry.space_group_name_H-M   'P 1'
#
loop_
_entity.id
_entity.type
_entity.pdbx_description
1 polymer ?
#
loop_
_entity_poly.entity_id
_entity_poly.type
_entity_poly.pdbx_seq_one_letter_code
_entity_poly.pdbx_strand_id
1 'polypeptide(L)'
;RISTTEDGAYQFQTPTAFQLSQQAVNAWVQESLNSDAFRWVLYTCKGGAFRESMSVREEQIKNQGIYQNFYLPNHLTHSVGLSICFREEPVGLLRLYREADKPPFSERDMFVLEQLHKHFAYRLVYEAKKGDTRYFFAKGYHEKLCRQYGLTSREGEMLDLAVHGLSNEDIAQKMNISIHTVKKHFHSIYTKMNVRNRVQMLQSLPMSTNKIDFDAL
;
A
#
# COMPACT_ATOMS: atom_id res chain seq x y z
N ARG A 1 -9.16 -1.16 -3.81
CA ARG A 1 -8.11 -1.98 -4.41
C ARG A 1 -8.15 -1.88 -5.92
N ILE A 2 -7.00 -2.01 -6.56
CA ILE A 2 -6.86 -1.99 -8.02
C ILE A 2 -6.35 -3.37 -8.46
N SER A 3 -6.87 -3.85 -9.58
CA SER A 3 -6.37 -5.04 -10.29
C SER A 3 -6.31 -4.76 -11.78
N THR A 4 -5.54 -5.55 -12.49
CA THR A 4 -5.46 -5.51 -13.95
C THR A 4 -6.37 -6.59 -14.53
N THR A 5 -7.10 -6.26 -15.56
CA THR A 5 -7.92 -7.21 -16.35
C THR A 5 -7.04 -7.97 -17.35
N GLU A 6 -7.55 -9.03 -17.96
CA GLU A 6 -6.82 -9.84 -18.96
C GLU A 6 -6.34 -9.05 -20.18
N ASP A 7 -7.06 -7.98 -20.55
CA ASP A 7 -6.73 -7.06 -21.61
C ASP A 7 -5.79 -5.91 -21.18
N GLY A 8 -5.29 -5.95 -19.94
CA GLY A 8 -4.35 -4.98 -19.40
C GLY A 8 -4.97 -3.68 -18.86
N ALA A 9 -6.30 -3.58 -18.82
CA ALA A 9 -6.97 -2.41 -18.26
C ALA A 9 -7.02 -2.48 -16.71
N TYR A 10 -6.98 -1.31 -16.06
CA TYR A 10 -7.16 -1.24 -14.61
C TYR A 10 -8.63 -1.21 -14.23
N GLN A 11 -8.97 -1.93 -13.16
CA GLN A 11 -10.30 -1.90 -12.55
C GLN A 11 -10.23 -1.76 -11.02
N PHE A 12 -11.25 -1.12 -10.45
CA PHE A 12 -11.40 -1.03 -9.00
C PHE A 12 -12.15 -2.25 -8.46
N GLN A 13 -11.55 -2.92 -7.49
CA GLN A 13 -12.18 -4.01 -6.77
C GLN A 13 -12.73 -3.51 -5.44
N THR A 14 -14.02 -3.75 -5.19
CA THR A 14 -14.70 -3.41 -3.92
C THR A 14 -14.37 -1.99 -3.42
N PRO A 15 -14.64 -0.93 -4.21
CA PRO A 15 -14.45 0.42 -3.73
C PRO A 15 -15.36 0.67 -2.53
N THR A 16 -14.79 1.21 -1.47
CA THR A 16 -15.50 1.53 -0.24
C THR A 16 -15.23 2.98 0.14
N ALA A 17 -16.20 3.64 0.73
CA ALA A 17 -16.05 5.00 1.21
C ALA A 17 -16.63 5.16 2.62
N PHE A 18 -16.08 6.12 3.34
CA PHE A 18 -16.61 6.59 4.61
C PHE A 18 -17.29 7.94 4.37
N GLN A 19 -18.47 8.12 4.92
CA GLN A 19 -19.30 9.35 4.79
C GLN A 19 -19.76 9.71 3.37
N LEU A 20 -19.68 8.79 2.41
CA LEU A 20 -20.23 8.96 1.07
C LEU A 20 -21.26 7.87 0.77
N SER A 21 -22.27 8.22 -0.01
CA SER A 21 -23.28 7.25 -0.45
C SER A 21 -22.71 6.25 -1.45
N GLN A 22 -23.30 5.08 -1.58
CA GLN A 22 -22.93 4.10 -2.60
C GLN A 22 -23.07 4.67 -4.03
N GLN A 23 -24.05 5.55 -4.24
CA GLN A 23 -24.23 6.24 -5.52
C GLN A 23 -23.05 7.16 -5.83
N ALA A 24 -22.55 7.90 -4.85
CA ALA A 24 -21.35 8.74 -5.00
C ALA A 24 -20.10 7.88 -5.32
N VAL A 25 -19.95 6.74 -4.65
CA VAL A 25 -18.85 5.80 -4.93
C VAL A 25 -18.92 5.28 -6.36
N ASN A 26 -20.09 4.90 -6.84
CA ASN A 26 -20.27 4.39 -8.19
C ASN A 26 -19.98 5.48 -9.25
N ALA A 27 -20.46 6.70 -9.03
CA ALA A 27 -20.16 7.84 -9.90
C ALA A 27 -18.66 8.11 -9.95
N TRP A 28 -17.99 8.11 -8.80
CA TRP A 28 -16.55 8.29 -8.73
C TRP A 28 -15.78 7.22 -9.52
N VAL A 29 -16.14 5.93 -9.38
CA VAL A 29 -15.49 4.83 -10.09
C VAL A 29 -15.65 5.00 -11.60
N GLN A 30 -16.86 5.28 -12.06
CA GLN A 30 -17.16 5.42 -13.48
C GLN A 30 -16.40 6.59 -14.11
N GLU A 31 -16.38 7.75 -13.46
CA GLU A 31 -15.72 8.94 -13.99
C GLU A 31 -14.20 8.87 -13.88
N SER A 32 -13.67 8.29 -12.81
CA SER A 32 -12.22 8.22 -12.60
C SER A 32 -11.52 7.37 -13.62
N LEU A 33 -12.08 6.24 -14.04
CA LEU A 33 -11.50 5.38 -15.07
C LEU A 33 -11.45 6.05 -16.45
N ASN A 34 -12.31 7.05 -16.68
CA ASN A 34 -12.37 7.81 -17.92
C ASN A 34 -11.52 9.09 -17.90
N SER A 35 -10.96 9.46 -16.73
CA SER A 35 -10.17 10.67 -16.57
C SER A 35 -8.71 10.45 -16.94
N ASP A 36 -8.17 11.25 -17.88
CA ASP A 36 -6.76 11.20 -18.25
C ASP A 36 -5.81 11.50 -17.08
N ALA A 37 -6.19 12.44 -16.21
CA ALA A 37 -5.42 12.78 -15.02
C ALA A 37 -5.29 11.58 -14.08
N PHE A 38 -6.35 10.79 -13.96
CA PHE A 38 -6.36 9.62 -13.11
C PHE A 38 -5.57 8.46 -13.71
N ARG A 39 -5.70 8.25 -15.02
CA ARG A 39 -4.88 7.28 -15.76
C ARG A 39 -3.40 7.56 -15.56
N TRP A 40 -2.98 8.84 -15.66
CA TRP A 40 -1.59 9.21 -15.44
C TRP A 40 -1.07 8.75 -14.07
N VAL A 41 -1.85 8.93 -12.99
CA VAL A 41 -1.49 8.48 -11.63
C VAL A 41 -1.29 6.96 -11.57
N LEU A 42 -2.12 6.19 -12.28
CA LEU A 42 -2.00 4.74 -12.32
C LEU A 42 -0.81 4.27 -13.18
N TYR A 43 -0.64 4.85 -14.35
CA TYR A 43 0.41 4.43 -15.29
C TYR A 43 1.82 4.85 -14.87
N THR A 44 1.99 5.95 -14.16
CA THR A 44 3.32 6.36 -13.67
C THR A 44 3.80 5.50 -12.50
N CYS A 45 2.91 4.87 -11.80
CA CYS A 45 3.09 4.00 -10.61
C CYS A 45 4.30 4.30 -9.71
N LYS A 46 4.56 5.60 -9.51
CA LYS A 46 5.65 6.00 -8.60
C LYS A 46 5.30 5.75 -7.14
N GLY A 47 4.00 5.52 -6.84
CA GLY A 47 3.49 5.49 -5.48
C GLY A 47 3.66 6.83 -4.78
N GLY A 48 2.84 7.11 -3.77
CA GLY A 48 2.98 8.32 -2.97
C GLY A 48 1.78 9.24 -3.01
N ALA A 49 1.86 10.30 -2.22
CA ALA A 49 0.79 11.27 -2.05
C ALA A 49 0.78 12.29 -3.22
N PHE A 50 -0.40 12.65 -3.67
CA PHE A 50 -0.58 13.66 -4.72
C PHE A 50 -1.79 14.54 -4.46
N ARG A 51 -1.74 15.78 -5.00
CA ARG A 51 -2.88 16.67 -5.12
C ARG A 51 -3.39 16.65 -6.55
N GLU A 52 -4.69 16.67 -6.73
CA GLU A 52 -5.29 16.69 -8.06
C GLU A 52 -4.93 17.96 -8.82
N SER A 53 -4.82 19.10 -8.12
CA SER A 53 -4.34 20.37 -8.66
C SER A 53 -2.91 20.34 -9.21
N MET A 54 -2.09 19.36 -8.83
CA MET A 54 -0.75 19.19 -9.40
C MET A 54 -0.77 18.53 -10.77
N SER A 55 -1.85 17.85 -11.11
CA SER A 55 -1.96 17.03 -12.33
C SER A 55 -2.71 17.75 -13.45
N VAL A 56 -3.65 18.64 -13.11
CA VAL A 56 -4.53 19.33 -14.07
C VAL A 56 -4.84 20.75 -13.61
N ARG A 57 -4.92 21.72 -14.53
CA ARG A 57 -5.33 23.08 -14.21
C ARG A 57 -6.76 23.07 -13.67
N GLU A 58 -7.03 23.89 -12.64
CA GLU A 58 -8.30 23.94 -11.91
C GLU A 58 -9.53 24.16 -12.83
N GLU A 59 -9.38 24.97 -13.89
CA GLU A 59 -10.41 25.19 -14.90
C GLU A 59 -10.72 23.94 -15.73
N GLN A 60 -9.74 23.09 -15.96
CA GLN A 60 -9.92 21.85 -16.71
C GLN A 60 -10.63 20.78 -15.86
N ILE A 61 -10.43 20.78 -14.55
CA ILE A 61 -11.13 19.86 -13.64
C ILE A 61 -12.63 20.15 -13.63
N LYS A 62 -13.04 21.43 -13.60
CA LYS A 62 -14.45 21.85 -13.57
C LYS A 62 -15.25 21.38 -14.79
N ASN A 63 -14.59 21.18 -15.91
CA ASN A 63 -15.21 20.71 -17.16
C ASN A 63 -15.22 19.19 -17.30
N GLN A 64 -14.63 18.44 -16.35
CA GLN A 64 -14.63 16.97 -16.40
C GLN A 64 -15.90 16.39 -15.77
N GLY A 65 -16.33 15.24 -16.29
CA GLY A 65 -17.49 14.51 -15.77
C GLY A 65 -17.40 14.21 -14.27
N ILE A 66 -16.20 13.93 -13.77
CA ILE A 66 -15.96 13.68 -12.35
C ILE A 66 -16.33 14.88 -11.47
N TYR A 67 -16.09 16.10 -11.93
CA TYR A 67 -16.48 17.30 -11.18
C TYR A 67 -18.00 17.43 -11.11
N GLN A 68 -18.69 17.27 -12.24
CA GLN A 68 -20.13 17.44 -12.35
C GLN A 68 -20.90 16.30 -11.65
N ASN A 69 -20.41 15.06 -11.77
CA ASN A 69 -21.13 13.88 -11.31
C ASN A 69 -20.73 13.42 -9.91
N PHE A 70 -19.57 13.88 -9.39
CA PHE A 70 -19.09 13.47 -8.09
C PHE A 70 -18.78 14.66 -7.16
N TYR A 71 -17.92 15.61 -7.55
CA TYR A 71 -17.52 16.70 -6.64
C TYR A 71 -18.67 17.63 -6.29
N LEU A 72 -19.37 18.14 -7.29
CA LEU A 72 -20.44 19.11 -7.10
C LEU A 72 -21.64 18.57 -6.29
N PRO A 73 -22.19 17.39 -6.60
CA PRO A 73 -23.33 16.85 -5.84
C PRO A 73 -23.00 16.49 -4.38
N ASN A 74 -21.72 16.26 -4.07
CA ASN A 74 -21.28 15.92 -2.71
C ASN A 74 -20.63 17.11 -1.97
N HIS A 75 -20.72 18.32 -2.50
CA HIS A 75 -20.16 19.57 -1.93
C HIS A 75 -18.64 19.51 -1.66
N LEU A 76 -17.91 18.74 -2.43
CA LEU A 76 -16.48 18.53 -2.27
C LEU A 76 -15.68 19.58 -3.06
N THR A 77 -14.63 20.12 -2.44
CA THR A 77 -13.80 21.17 -3.06
C THR A 77 -12.32 20.82 -3.06
N HIS A 78 -11.84 20.22 -1.96
CA HIS A 78 -10.43 19.89 -1.82
C HIS A 78 -10.23 18.38 -1.85
N SER A 79 -9.23 17.93 -2.60
CA SER A 79 -8.89 16.52 -2.64
C SER A 79 -7.39 16.28 -2.62
N VAL A 80 -7.02 15.15 -2.01
CA VAL A 80 -5.70 14.56 -2.07
C VAL A 80 -5.82 13.07 -2.28
N GLY A 81 -4.84 12.49 -2.91
CA GLY A 81 -4.78 11.06 -3.14
C GLY A 81 -3.48 10.46 -2.65
N LEU A 82 -3.53 9.16 -2.40
CA LEU A 82 -2.37 8.33 -2.19
C LEU A 82 -2.42 7.18 -3.21
N SER A 83 -1.56 7.23 -4.21
CA SER A 83 -1.34 6.11 -5.12
C SER A 83 -0.53 5.05 -4.38
N ILE A 84 -1.10 3.88 -4.25
CA ILE A 84 -0.50 2.78 -3.48
C ILE A 84 0.03 1.78 -4.48
N CYS A 85 1.36 1.75 -4.60
CA CYS A 85 2.06 0.87 -5.51
C CYS A 85 2.89 -0.15 -4.75
N PHE A 86 2.94 -1.35 -5.28
CA PHE A 86 3.80 -2.42 -4.80
C PHE A 86 4.56 -3.01 -5.98
N ARG A 87 5.89 -2.95 -5.94
CA ARG A 87 6.77 -3.42 -7.04
C ARG A 87 6.41 -2.81 -8.40
N GLU A 88 6.24 -1.49 -8.42
CA GLU A 88 5.88 -0.73 -9.62
C GLU A 88 4.48 -1.01 -10.19
N GLU A 89 3.67 -1.84 -9.49
CA GLU A 89 2.29 -2.13 -9.86
C GLU A 89 1.32 -1.37 -8.97
N PRO A 90 0.27 -0.74 -9.52
CA PRO A 90 -0.75 -0.08 -8.72
C PRO A 90 -1.64 -1.12 -8.04
N VAL A 91 -1.61 -1.15 -6.71
CA VAL A 91 -2.39 -2.10 -5.91
C VAL A 91 -3.58 -1.47 -5.20
N GLY A 92 -3.59 -0.16 -5.10
CA GLY A 92 -4.67 0.56 -4.45
C GLY A 92 -4.59 2.06 -4.61
N LEU A 93 -5.70 2.70 -4.26
CA LEU A 93 -5.83 4.14 -4.22
C LEU A 93 -6.64 4.53 -2.99
N LEU A 94 -6.12 5.49 -2.25
CA LEU A 94 -6.85 6.20 -1.21
C LEU A 94 -7.11 7.63 -1.67
N ARG A 95 -8.34 8.08 -1.49
CA ARG A 95 -8.73 9.47 -1.77
C ARG A 95 -9.34 10.09 -0.53
N LEU A 96 -8.93 11.30 -0.21
CA LEU A 96 -9.50 12.09 0.87
C LEU A 96 -10.05 13.39 0.29
N TYR A 97 -11.21 13.78 0.79
CA TYR A 97 -11.94 14.95 0.31
C TYR A 97 -12.31 15.86 1.47
N ARG A 98 -12.43 17.13 1.19
CA ARG A 98 -12.95 18.15 2.12
C ARG A 98 -13.96 19.04 1.41
N GLU A 99 -14.94 19.49 2.15
CA GLU A 99 -15.92 20.49 1.72
C GLU A 99 -15.29 21.89 1.66
N ALA A 100 -15.99 22.84 1.03
CA ALA A 100 -15.49 24.21 0.83
C ALA A 100 -15.28 25.00 2.13
N ASP A 101 -16.00 24.66 3.21
CA ASP A 101 -15.88 25.28 4.53
C ASP A 101 -14.63 24.84 5.31
N LYS A 102 -13.95 23.80 4.84
CA LYS A 102 -12.72 23.27 5.44
C LYS A 102 -11.48 23.83 4.74
N PRO A 103 -10.37 24.02 5.47
CA PRO A 103 -9.12 24.44 4.85
C PRO A 103 -8.60 23.38 3.87
N PRO A 104 -7.88 23.81 2.80
CA PRO A 104 -7.19 22.88 1.92
C PRO A 104 -6.25 21.94 2.70
N PHE A 105 -5.93 20.79 2.12
CA PHE A 105 -4.93 19.89 2.71
C PHE A 105 -3.56 20.57 2.76
N SER A 106 -2.94 20.58 3.93
CA SER A 106 -1.63 21.18 4.20
C SER A 106 -0.47 20.31 3.70
N GLU A 107 0.75 20.86 3.71
CA GLU A 107 1.97 20.08 3.48
C GLU A 107 2.17 19.00 4.53
N ARG A 108 1.73 19.24 5.77
CA ARG A 108 1.75 18.24 6.84
C ARG A 108 0.82 17.06 6.52
N ASP A 109 -0.38 17.33 5.99
CA ASP A 109 -1.30 16.25 5.56
C ASP A 109 -0.67 15.41 4.45
N MET A 110 -0.02 16.05 3.48
CA MET A 110 0.69 15.38 2.40
C MET A 110 1.84 14.51 2.93
N PHE A 111 2.64 15.05 3.84
CA PHE A 111 3.72 14.31 4.48
C PHE A 111 3.21 13.06 5.21
N VAL A 112 2.12 13.18 5.98
CA VAL A 112 1.52 12.03 6.69
C VAL A 112 1.06 10.97 5.69
N LEU A 113 0.38 11.36 4.62
CA LEU A 113 -0.05 10.42 3.58
C LEU A 113 1.14 9.71 2.93
N GLU A 114 2.20 10.44 2.64
CA GLU A 114 3.42 9.87 2.05
C GLU A 114 4.06 8.82 2.96
N GLN A 115 4.10 9.07 4.28
CA GLN A 115 4.63 8.09 5.24
C GLN A 115 3.77 6.81 5.31
N LEU A 116 2.46 6.92 5.07
CA LEU A 116 1.55 5.78 5.09
C LEU A 116 1.61 4.91 3.83
N HIS A 117 2.15 5.40 2.72
CA HIS A 117 2.19 4.71 1.44
C HIS A 117 2.70 3.27 1.55
N LYS A 118 3.88 3.08 2.11
CA LYS A 118 4.51 1.75 2.25
C LYS A 118 3.68 0.81 3.11
N HIS A 119 3.11 1.33 4.21
CA HIS A 119 2.27 0.54 5.09
C HIS A 119 1.02 0.04 4.38
N PHE A 120 0.33 0.90 3.64
CA PHE A 120 -0.86 0.51 2.88
C PHE A 120 -0.53 -0.44 1.73
N ALA A 121 0.60 -0.25 1.04
CA ALA A 121 1.03 -1.15 -0.02
C ALA A 121 1.18 -2.58 0.50
N TYR A 122 1.88 -2.75 1.61
CA TYR A 122 2.01 -4.04 2.25
C TYR A 122 0.65 -4.62 2.67
N ARG A 123 -0.19 -3.82 3.32
CA ARG A 123 -1.49 -4.29 3.82
C ARG A 123 -2.41 -4.73 2.70
N LEU A 124 -2.50 -3.97 1.62
CA LEU A 124 -3.36 -4.32 0.48
C LEU A 124 -2.91 -5.59 -0.23
N VAL A 125 -1.61 -5.77 -0.41
CA VAL A 125 -1.08 -7.00 -1.01
C VAL A 125 -1.30 -8.20 -0.10
N TYR A 126 -1.12 -8.03 1.21
CA TYR A 126 -1.38 -9.09 2.20
C TYR A 126 -2.84 -9.53 2.20
N GLU A 127 -3.78 -8.59 2.29
CA GLU A 127 -5.22 -8.91 2.27
C GLU A 127 -5.67 -9.53 0.94
N ALA A 128 -4.98 -9.18 -0.16
CA ALA A 128 -5.28 -9.74 -1.46
C ALA A 128 -5.09 -11.24 -1.54
N LYS A 129 -4.19 -11.76 -0.75
CA LYS A 129 -3.70 -13.13 -0.84
C LYS A 129 -3.81 -13.84 0.50
N LYS A 130 -4.97 -13.68 1.15
CA LYS A 130 -5.29 -14.38 2.41
C LYS A 130 -4.92 -15.87 2.31
N GLY A 131 -3.83 -16.23 2.96
CA GLY A 131 -3.34 -17.61 3.09
C GLY A 131 -2.03 -17.92 2.35
N ASP A 132 -1.55 -17.10 1.44
CA ASP A 132 -0.28 -17.36 0.78
C ASP A 132 0.84 -16.42 1.26
N THR A 133 1.45 -16.80 2.36
CA THR A 133 2.60 -16.10 2.95
C THR A 133 3.82 -16.05 2.02
N ARG A 134 3.84 -16.87 0.96
CA ARG A 134 4.93 -16.97 -0.01
C ARG A 134 5.03 -15.76 -0.94
N TYR A 135 4.03 -14.91 -0.97
CA TYR A 135 3.97 -13.76 -1.89
C TYR A 135 4.69 -12.50 -1.42
N PHE A 136 4.95 -12.35 -0.13
CA PHE A 136 5.72 -11.22 0.38
C PHE A 136 7.21 -11.34 0.12
N PHE A 137 7.66 -12.57 0.05
CA PHE A 137 9.03 -12.88 -0.33
C PHE A 137 8.97 -13.83 -1.51
N ALA A 138 9.23 -13.31 -2.71
CA ALA A 138 9.48 -14.21 -3.84
C ALA A 138 10.43 -15.30 -3.39
N LYS A 139 10.22 -16.54 -3.87
CA LYS A 139 11.11 -17.67 -3.63
C LYS A 139 12.53 -17.16 -3.93
N GLY A 140 13.36 -16.99 -2.92
CA GLY A 140 14.68 -16.38 -3.04
C GLY A 140 14.87 -15.08 -2.25
N TYR A 141 13.84 -14.25 -1.97
CA TYR A 141 13.99 -13.07 -1.13
C TYR A 141 14.23 -13.44 0.33
N HIS A 142 13.45 -14.39 0.86
CA HIS A 142 13.67 -14.99 2.18
C HIS A 142 15.11 -15.56 2.29
N GLU A 143 15.52 -16.37 1.32
CA GLU A 143 16.87 -16.92 1.28
C GLU A 143 17.95 -15.82 1.16
N LYS A 144 17.67 -14.77 0.38
CA LYS A 144 18.56 -13.61 0.24
C LYS A 144 18.71 -12.86 1.56
N LEU A 145 17.61 -12.61 2.29
CA LEU A 145 17.65 -11.99 3.62
C LEU A 145 18.39 -12.87 4.63
N CYS A 146 18.09 -14.17 4.65
CA CYS A 146 18.79 -15.10 5.52
C CYS A 146 20.30 -15.09 5.26
N ARG A 147 20.73 -15.08 4.00
CA ARG A 147 22.15 -14.97 3.65
C ARG A 147 22.75 -13.59 4.00
N GLN A 148 22.03 -12.51 3.69
CA GLN A 148 22.50 -11.14 3.91
C GLN A 148 22.77 -10.84 5.39
N TYR A 149 21.86 -11.32 6.29
CA TYR A 149 21.94 -11.05 7.72
C TYR A 149 22.43 -12.27 8.53
N GLY A 150 22.79 -13.36 7.90
CA GLY A 150 23.22 -14.57 8.58
C GLY A 150 22.13 -15.19 9.47
N LEU A 151 20.87 -15.08 9.03
CA LEU A 151 19.75 -15.66 9.77
C LEU A 151 19.66 -17.17 9.54
N THR A 152 19.29 -17.90 10.58
CA THR A 152 18.91 -19.32 10.44
C THR A 152 17.56 -19.43 9.75
N SER A 153 17.21 -20.59 9.21
CA SER A 153 15.89 -20.84 8.62
C SER A 153 14.76 -20.49 9.60
N ARG A 154 14.92 -20.84 10.88
CA ARG A 154 13.91 -20.58 11.91
C ARG A 154 13.76 -19.08 12.24
N GLU A 155 14.85 -18.33 12.22
CA GLU A 155 14.83 -16.88 12.38
C GLU A 155 14.21 -16.20 11.15
N GLY A 156 14.46 -16.70 9.98
CA GLY A 156 13.82 -16.24 8.75
C GLY A 156 12.31 -16.48 8.76
N GLU A 157 11.83 -17.65 9.17
CA GLU A 157 10.40 -17.92 9.36
C GLU A 157 9.76 -16.91 10.35
N MET A 158 10.45 -16.61 11.44
CA MET A 158 9.96 -15.61 12.41
C MET A 158 9.95 -14.20 11.85
N LEU A 159 10.97 -13.83 11.08
CA LEU A 159 11.04 -12.56 10.40
C LEU A 159 9.85 -12.41 9.44
N ASP A 160 9.54 -13.45 8.68
CA ASP A 160 8.38 -13.50 7.79
C ASP A 160 7.08 -13.26 8.54
N LEU A 161 6.85 -13.98 9.62
CA LEU A 161 5.64 -13.81 10.44
C LEU A 161 5.54 -12.41 11.04
N ALA A 162 6.68 -11.84 11.45
CA ALA A 162 6.75 -10.49 11.97
C ALA A 162 6.43 -9.43 10.92
N VAL A 163 6.92 -9.59 9.69
CA VAL A 163 6.59 -8.72 8.56
C VAL A 163 5.09 -8.77 8.23
N HIS A 164 4.47 -9.93 8.43
CA HIS A 164 3.02 -10.09 8.28
C HIS A 164 2.19 -9.50 9.44
N GLY A 165 2.84 -8.81 10.38
CA GLY A 165 2.17 -8.12 11.46
C GLY A 165 1.71 -9.00 12.62
N LEU A 166 2.10 -10.30 12.66
CA LEU A 166 1.74 -11.19 13.75
C LEU A 166 2.38 -10.72 15.07
N SER A 167 1.63 -10.79 16.15
CA SER A 167 2.17 -10.55 17.51
C SER A 167 3.13 -11.67 17.93
N ASN A 168 3.87 -11.47 19.00
CA ASN A 168 4.72 -12.54 19.54
C ASN A 168 3.90 -13.75 20.02
N GLU A 169 2.70 -13.51 20.51
CA GLU A 169 1.71 -14.50 20.91
C GLU A 169 1.25 -15.34 19.72
N ASP A 170 0.87 -14.68 18.62
CA ASP A 170 0.45 -15.35 17.38
C ASP A 170 1.59 -16.17 16.76
N ILE A 171 2.81 -15.61 16.78
CA ILE A 171 4.02 -16.32 16.29
C ILE A 171 4.29 -17.55 17.16
N ALA A 172 4.22 -17.41 18.49
CA ALA A 172 4.40 -18.53 19.42
C ALA A 172 3.41 -19.65 19.14
N GLN A 173 2.15 -19.32 18.95
CA GLN A 173 1.10 -20.27 18.60
C GLN A 173 1.35 -20.94 17.25
N LYS A 174 1.63 -20.13 16.22
CA LYS A 174 1.83 -20.62 14.84
C LYS A 174 3.06 -21.52 14.68
N MET A 175 4.12 -21.22 15.43
CA MET A 175 5.37 -21.97 15.40
C MET A 175 5.44 -23.10 16.46
N ASN A 176 4.40 -23.23 17.28
CA ASN A 176 4.30 -24.21 18.36
C ASN A 176 5.49 -24.12 19.36
N ILE A 177 5.80 -22.91 19.80
CA ILE A 177 6.87 -22.60 20.78
C ILE A 177 6.39 -21.61 21.83
N SER A 178 7.17 -21.43 22.91
CA SER A 178 6.84 -20.45 23.92
C SER A 178 7.09 -19.00 23.47
N ILE A 179 6.33 -18.03 24.01
CA ILE A 179 6.56 -16.59 23.79
C ILE A 179 7.99 -16.21 24.20
N HIS A 180 8.52 -16.85 25.25
CA HIS A 180 9.90 -16.62 25.68
C HIS A 180 10.91 -17.03 24.60
N THR A 181 10.65 -18.16 23.94
CA THR A 181 11.47 -18.63 22.79
C THR A 181 11.38 -17.66 21.62
N VAL A 182 10.19 -17.14 21.31
CA VAL A 182 10.01 -16.10 20.28
C VAL A 182 10.84 -14.86 20.60
N LYS A 183 10.77 -14.35 21.83
CA LYS A 183 11.57 -13.19 22.28
C LYS A 183 13.07 -13.43 22.15
N LYS A 184 13.56 -14.63 22.48
CA LYS A 184 14.97 -15.00 22.30
C LYS A 184 15.40 -14.96 20.83
N HIS A 185 14.59 -15.51 19.94
CA HIS A 185 14.88 -15.48 18.52
C HIS A 185 14.86 -14.04 17.96
N PHE A 186 13.89 -13.20 18.36
CA PHE A 186 13.91 -11.80 17.95
C PHE A 186 15.12 -11.03 18.47
N HIS A 187 15.58 -11.31 19.67
CA HIS A 187 16.83 -10.73 20.16
C HIS A 187 18.02 -11.11 19.27
N SER A 188 18.11 -12.38 18.87
CA SER A 188 19.13 -12.83 17.93
C SER A 188 19.01 -12.16 16.56
N ILE A 189 17.79 -12.09 16.01
CA ILE A 189 17.52 -11.38 14.74
C ILE A 189 17.95 -9.92 14.84
N TYR A 190 17.57 -9.19 15.90
CA TYR A 190 17.93 -7.80 16.08
C TYR A 190 19.45 -7.60 16.13
N THR A 191 20.15 -8.48 16.84
CA THR A 191 21.61 -8.46 16.90
C THR A 191 22.23 -8.68 15.51
N LYS A 192 21.79 -9.67 14.76
CA LYS A 192 22.28 -10.01 13.42
C LYS A 192 21.99 -8.91 12.39
N MET A 193 20.84 -8.25 12.51
CA MET A 193 20.43 -7.14 11.63
C MET A 193 20.98 -5.78 12.10
N ASN A 194 21.68 -5.72 13.23
CA ASN A 194 22.16 -4.48 13.85
C ASN A 194 21.05 -3.45 14.11
N VAL A 195 19.93 -3.89 14.67
CA VAL A 195 18.77 -3.06 15.02
C VAL A 195 18.39 -3.26 16.49
N ARG A 196 17.62 -2.34 17.06
CA ARG A 196 17.29 -2.35 18.49
C ARG A 196 15.90 -2.88 18.82
N ASN A 197 14.99 -2.87 17.86
CA ASN A 197 13.60 -3.26 18.07
C ASN A 197 12.93 -3.68 16.74
N ARG A 198 11.69 -4.16 16.88
CA ARG A 198 10.87 -4.62 15.75
C ARG A 198 10.61 -3.55 14.70
N VAL A 199 10.40 -2.30 15.12
CA VAL A 199 10.13 -1.20 14.18
C VAL A 199 11.36 -0.96 13.31
N GLN A 200 12.55 -0.83 13.92
CA GLN A 200 13.79 -0.68 13.17
C GLN A 200 14.11 -1.88 12.29
N MET A 201 13.81 -3.10 12.77
CA MET A 201 13.94 -4.31 11.96
C MET A 201 13.11 -4.23 10.68
N LEU A 202 11.83 -3.89 10.80
CA LEU A 202 10.93 -3.75 9.64
C LEU A 202 11.36 -2.62 8.70
N GLN A 203 11.88 -1.52 9.23
CA GLN A 203 12.39 -0.39 8.45
C GLN A 203 13.70 -0.70 7.73
N SER A 204 14.54 -1.57 8.29
CA SER A 204 15.84 -1.96 7.71
C SER A 204 15.74 -3.01 6.62
N LEU A 205 14.56 -3.62 6.45
CA LEU A 205 14.36 -4.58 5.37
C LEU A 205 14.42 -3.85 4.02
N PRO A 206 15.30 -4.26 3.12
CA PRO A 206 15.37 -3.66 1.80
C PRO A 206 14.02 -3.87 1.11
N MET A 207 13.33 -2.79 0.80
CA MET A 207 12.24 -2.81 -0.16
C MET A 207 12.87 -3.23 -1.47
N SER A 208 12.64 -4.49 -1.88
CA SER A 208 13.31 -4.99 -3.08
C SER A 208 12.86 -4.17 -4.28
N THR A 209 13.75 -3.32 -4.78
CA THR A 209 13.63 -2.62 -6.06
C THR A 209 14.04 -3.52 -7.23
N ASN A 210 14.33 -4.79 -6.97
CA ASN A 210 14.72 -5.71 -8.03
C ASN A 210 13.49 -6.19 -8.79
N LYS A 211 13.45 -5.86 -10.08
CA LYS A 211 12.61 -6.52 -11.07
C LYS A 211 12.61 -8.03 -10.81
N ILE A 212 11.45 -8.58 -10.53
CA ILE A 212 11.28 -10.02 -10.59
C ILE A 212 11.04 -10.32 -12.06
N ASP A 213 11.93 -11.10 -12.61
CA ASP A 213 11.79 -11.70 -13.92
C ASP A 213 10.59 -12.66 -13.85
N PHE A 214 9.47 -12.24 -14.42
CA PHE A 214 8.25 -13.04 -14.46
C PHE A 214 8.34 -14.18 -15.47
N ASP A 215 9.34 -14.14 -16.37
CA ASP A 215 9.56 -15.17 -17.39
C ASP A 215 10.31 -16.41 -16.84
N ALA A 216 10.65 -16.43 -15.56
CA ALA A 216 11.31 -17.55 -14.89
C ALA A 216 10.36 -18.37 -13.99
N LEU A 217 9.03 -18.24 -14.16
CA LEU A 217 7.99 -19.05 -13.52
C LEU A 217 7.17 -19.76 -14.58
#